data_1ae665e87dcf8c32dbd6b81ab5aa10e8
#
_entry.id   1ae665e87dcf8c32dbd6b81ab5aa10e8
#
_cell.length_a   1.000
_cell.length_b   1.000
_cell.length_c   1.000
_cell.angle_alpha   90.00
_cell.angle_beta   90.00
_cell.angle_gamma   90.00
#
_symmetry.space_group_name_H-M   'P 1'
#
loop_
_entity.id
_entity.type
_entity.pdbx_description
1 polymer ?
#
loop_
_entity_poly.entity_id
_entity_poly.type
_entity_poly.pdbx_seq_one_letter_code
_entity_poly.pdbx_strand_id
1 'polypeptide(L)'
;MPSPRPLNLFCPSADQRVALGCMNLSHAYGQPPSAEQAQALLHAALDAGVTVFDTAALYGFGSNERLIGPVLAPHRDRITLCSKGGMAGVAGDDGVVRRVIDGHPKTLRQNCEDSLRRLGTEVIDLYYLHRWDPRVPIEESVGAMARLKDEGKIRALGLSEVGVDNLRRAHREHCITALQSEYSLWSRNAELGTLAACQELGIAYVAFSPLGRAFLTGGLQDVDTLAPGDIRTTMPRFAREAYARNLQLLVPMRAIAQEAGCTLAELAIAWVLHQGEHIIALPGTTSVAHLHEDLRGGTIALNAQTLAALDALFSPEAIVGNRYAPQGQREVDTEKYVFEQC
;
A
#
# COMPACT_ATOMS: atom_id res chain seq x y z
N MET A 1 -18.00 -6.68 -25.16
CA MET A 1 -16.66 -6.09 -25.24
C MET A 1 -15.86 -6.65 -24.10
N PRO A 2 -14.61 -7.12 -24.27
CA PRO A 2 -13.80 -7.54 -23.15
C PRO A 2 -13.61 -6.35 -22.22
N SER A 3 -13.85 -6.55 -20.92
CA SER A 3 -13.55 -5.53 -19.90
C SER A 3 -12.10 -5.07 -20.08
N PRO A 4 -11.81 -3.76 -19.99
CA PRO A 4 -10.42 -3.30 -20.05
C PRO A 4 -9.65 -4.04 -18.96
N ARG A 5 -8.48 -4.57 -19.30
CA ARG A 5 -7.63 -5.26 -18.34
C ARG A 5 -7.34 -4.30 -17.17
N PRO A 6 -7.50 -4.73 -15.90
CA PRO A 6 -7.29 -3.87 -14.73
C PRO A 6 -5.94 -3.14 -14.74
N LEU A 7 -4.89 -3.79 -15.27
CA LEU A 7 -3.55 -3.22 -15.44
C LEU A 7 -3.52 -1.94 -16.30
N ASN A 8 -4.44 -1.78 -17.26
CA ASN A 8 -4.45 -0.57 -18.09
C ASN A 8 -4.76 0.71 -17.32
N LEU A 9 -5.37 0.60 -16.13
CA LEU A 9 -5.61 1.74 -15.26
C LEU A 9 -4.34 2.17 -14.51
N PHE A 10 -3.44 1.22 -14.21
CA PHE A 10 -2.25 1.44 -13.39
C PHE A 10 -0.97 1.60 -14.21
N CYS A 11 -0.85 0.87 -15.32
CA CYS A 11 0.39 0.77 -16.07
C CYS A 11 0.09 0.88 -17.58
N PRO A 12 0.27 2.06 -18.16
CA PRO A 12 0.23 2.22 -19.61
C PRO A 12 1.32 1.40 -20.32
N SER A 13 2.40 1.04 -19.64
CA SER A 13 3.46 0.13 -20.12
C SER A 13 3.83 -0.91 -19.06
N ALA A 14 4.29 -2.08 -19.51
CA ALA A 14 4.73 -3.16 -18.62
C ALA A 14 5.90 -2.77 -17.70
N ASP A 15 6.61 -1.70 -18.04
CA ASP A 15 7.85 -1.25 -17.38
C ASP A 15 7.59 -0.31 -16.20
N GLN A 16 6.33 0.10 -15.93
CA GLN A 16 6.01 1.09 -14.89
C GLN A 16 5.14 0.47 -13.78
N ARG A 17 5.60 -0.62 -13.16
CA ARG A 17 4.87 -1.27 -12.07
C ARG A 17 5.28 -0.79 -10.67
N VAL A 18 5.86 0.42 -10.58
CA VAL A 18 6.18 1.09 -9.30
C VAL A 18 5.35 2.36 -9.18
N ALA A 19 4.50 2.40 -8.17
CA ALA A 19 3.64 3.53 -7.83
C ALA A 19 4.24 4.35 -6.68
N LEU A 20 3.73 5.54 -6.39
CA LEU A 20 4.13 6.32 -5.22
C LEU A 20 3.04 6.32 -4.15
N GLY A 21 3.35 5.74 -2.98
CA GLY A 21 2.58 5.88 -1.76
C GLY A 21 2.84 7.22 -1.08
N CYS A 22 1.80 8.06 -0.96
CA CYS A 22 1.93 9.42 -0.43
C CYS A 22 1.80 9.53 1.09
N MET A 23 1.54 8.43 1.82
CA MET A 23 1.27 8.44 3.27
C MET A 23 2.37 9.16 4.06
N ASN A 24 3.63 8.91 3.75
CA ASN A 24 4.79 9.42 4.47
C ASN A 24 4.93 10.95 4.38
N LEU A 25 4.23 11.59 3.43
CA LEU A 25 4.29 13.06 3.27
C LEU A 25 3.57 13.82 4.39
N SER A 26 2.74 13.14 5.19
CA SER A 26 1.97 13.79 6.27
C SER A 26 1.72 12.92 7.48
N HIS A 27 2.12 11.64 7.47
CA HIS A 27 1.66 10.68 8.47
C HIS A 27 2.62 9.49 8.64
N ALA A 28 2.54 8.86 9.79
CA ALA A 28 2.97 7.52 10.15
C ALA A 28 4.46 7.31 10.50
N TYR A 29 5.42 7.90 9.82
CA TYR A 29 6.85 7.61 10.04
C TYR A 29 7.62 8.86 10.48
N GLY A 30 7.80 9.00 11.80
CA GLY A 30 8.58 10.10 12.36
C GLY A 30 7.98 11.47 12.06
N GLN A 31 8.83 12.45 11.78
CA GLN A 31 8.42 13.81 11.41
C GLN A 31 8.12 13.87 9.91
N PRO A 32 6.93 14.31 9.51
CA PRO A 32 6.64 14.56 8.09
C PRO A 32 7.60 15.62 7.51
N PRO A 33 7.90 15.56 6.21
CA PRO A 33 8.66 16.61 5.53
C PRO A 33 7.88 17.93 5.52
N SER A 34 8.57 19.04 5.24
CA SER A 34 7.87 20.31 4.99
C SER A 34 7.00 20.21 3.72
N ALA A 35 6.04 21.12 3.58
CA ALA A 35 5.19 21.16 2.39
C ALA A 35 6.01 21.32 1.10
N GLU A 36 7.06 22.15 1.15
CA GLU A 36 7.97 22.40 0.01
C GLU A 36 8.74 21.13 -0.36
N GLN A 37 9.23 20.37 0.63
CA GLN A 37 9.92 19.09 0.41
C GLN A 37 8.97 18.04 -0.17
N ALA A 38 7.75 17.96 0.34
CA ALA A 38 6.74 17.06 -0.18
C ALA A 38 6.35 17.40 -1.63
N GLN A 39 6.18 18.68 -1.94
CA GLN A 39 5.90 19.15 -3.30
C GLN A 39 7.07 18.86 -4.25
N ALA A 40 8.31 19.09 -3.81
CA ALA A 40 9.50 18.76 -4.61
C ALA A 40 9.58 17.28 -4.94
N LEU A 41 9.24 16.37 -3.98
CA LEU A 41 9.18 14.95 -4.23
C LEU A 41 8.09 14.58 -5.26
N LEU A 42 6.89 15.17 -5.15
CA LEU A 42 5.81 14.93 -6.09
C LEU A 42 6.16 15.36 -7.51
N HIS A 43 6.80 16.53 -7.67
CA HIS A 43 7.30 16.98 -8.97
C HIS A 43 8.38 16.05 -9.50
N ALA A 44 9.35 15.64 -8.68
CA ALA A 44 10.37 14.68 -9.09
C ALA A 44 9.75 13.32 -9.52
N ALA A 45 8.69 12.88 -8.86
CA ALA A 45 7.96 11.67 -9.26
C ALA A 45 7.26 11.83 -10.62
N LEU A 46 6.60 12.96 -10.85
CA LEU A 46 5.97 13.28 -12.14
C LEU A 46 7.01 13.36 -13.27
N ASP A 47 8.15 13.99 -13.01
CA ASP A 47 9.26 14.13 -13.98
C ASP A 47 9.94 12.79 -14.26
N ALA A 48 10.01 11.90 -13.28
CA ALA A 48 10.51 10.53 -13.42
C ALA A 48 9.49 9.58 -14.09
N GLY A 49 8.30 10.06 -14.45
CA GLY A 49 7.29 9.27 -15.16
C GLY A 49 6.39 8.42 -14.26
N VAL A 50 6.33 8.69 -12.96
CA VAL A 50 5.36 8.02 -12.07
C VAL A 50 3.95 8.44 -12.48
N THR A 51 3.10 7.44 -12.73
CA THR A 51 1.72 7.67 -13.17
C THR A 51 0.70 7.35 -12.10
N VAL A 52 1.05 6.64 -11.04
CA VAL A 52 0.11 6.22 -9.98
C VAL A 52 0.50 6.86 -8.66
N PHE A 53 -0.42 7.63 -8.07
CA PHE A 53 -0.27 8.31 -6.78
C PHE A 53 -1.36 7.84 -5.83
N ASP A 54 -0.96 7.31 -4.67
CA ASP A 54 -1.87 6.72 -3.70
C ASP A 54 -1.92 7.52 -2.39
N THR A 55 -3.12 7.97 -2.03
CA THR A 55 -3.42 8.65 -0.77
C THR A 55 -4.60 8.01 -0.05
N ALA A 56 -5.11 8.62 1.01
CA ALA A 56 -6.33 8.22 1.71
C ALA A 56 -6.90 9.35 2.56
N ALA A 57 -8.21 9.33 2.80
CA ALA A 57 -8.89 10.22 3.74
C ALA A 57 -8.31 10.17 5.16
N LEU A 58 -7.83 8.98 5.57
CA LEU A 58 -7.20 8.77 6.86
C LEU A 58 -5.87 9.52 7.00
N TYR A 59 -5.06 9.65 5.93
CA TYR A 59 -3.68 10.12 6.03
C TYR A 59 -3.62 11.58 6.51
N GLY A 60 -3.06 11.77 7.71
CA GLY A 60 -3.07 13.06 8.38
C GLY A 60 -4.48 13.64 8.55
N PHE A 61 -5.51 12.79 8.62
CA PHE A 61 -6.93 13.18 8.70
C PHE A 61 -7.32 14.19 7.60
N GLY A 62 -6.93 13.85 6.37
CA GLY A 62 -7.20 14.65 5.16
C GLY A 62 -6.17 15.73 4.84
N SER A 63 -5.15 15.95 5.67
CA SER A 63 -4.06 16.90 5.35
C SER A 63 -3.22 16.41 4.17
N ASN A 64 -3.05 15.09 4.01
CA ASN A 64 -2.34 14.50 2.88
C ASN A 64 -3.01 14.85 1.54
N GLU A 65 -4.32 14.64 1.44
CA GLU A 65 -5.08 14.96 0.23
C GLU A 65 -5.01 16.46 -0.11
N ARG A 66 -5.07 17.35 0.91
CA ARG A 66 -4.90 18.81 0.71
C ARG A 66 -3.49 19.18 0.25
N LEU A 67 -2.48 18.42 0.68
CA LEU A 67 -1.09 18.65 0.29
C LEU A 67 -0.83 18.24 -1.17
N ILE A 68 -1.29 17.05 -1.56
CA ILE A 68 -0.97 16.50 -2.88
C ILE A 68 -1.91 17.01 -3.99
N GLY A 69 -3.17 17.31 -3.66
CA GLY A 69 -4.20 17.74 -4.62
C GLY A 69 -3.74 18.88 -5.53
N PRO A 70 -3.31 20.03 -5.01
CA PRO A 70 -2.86 21.16 -5.82
C PRO A 70 -1.69 20.86 -6.75
N VAL A 71 -0.78 19.95 -6.35
CA VAL A 71 0.38 19.54 -7.17
C VAL A 71 -0.05 18.62 -8.29
N LEU A 72 -0.98 17.70 -8.02
CA LEU A 72 -1.39 16.67 -8.98
C LEU A 72 -2.52 17.15 -9.92
N ALA A 73 -3.30 18.17 -9.53
CA ALA A 73 -4.42 18.69 -10.32
C ALA A 73 -4.05 19.07 -11.75
N PRO A 74 -2.92 19.74 -12.04
CA PRO A 74 -2.52 20.06 -13.41
C PRO A 74 -2.15 18.85 -14.29
N HIS A 75 -2.01 17.66 -13.68
CA HIS A 75 -1.51 16.45 -14.32
C HIS A 75 -2.55 15.32 -14.37
N ARG A 76 -3.83 15.63 -14.07
CA ARG A 76 -4.91 14.64 -13.94
C ARG A 76 -5.15 13.79 -15.17
N ASP A 77 -4.84 14.30 -16.36
CA ASP A 77 -4.99 13.61 -17.66
C ASP A 77 -3.96 12.49 -17.88
N ARG A 78 -2.85 12.53 -17.18
CA ARG A 78 -1.73 11.59 -17.34
C ARG A 78 -1.42 10.74 -16.10
N ILE A 79 -2.20 10.88 -15.03
CA ILE A 79 -1.99 10.12 -13.79
C ILE A 79 -3.23 9.34 -13.37
N THR A 80 -3.03 8.29 -12.62
CA THR A 80 -4.03 7.57 -11.84
C THR A 80 -3.96 8.04 -10.39
N LEU A 81 -4.98 8.77 -9.95
CA LEU A 81 -5.10 9.25 -8.58
C LEU A 81 -5.95 8.26 -7.77
N CYS A 82 -5.34 7.68 -6.74
CA CYS A 82 -6.00 6.74 -5.83
C CYS A 82 -6.26 7.40 -4.49
N SER A 83 -7.46 7.16 -3.92
CA SER A 83 -7.76 7.50 -2.53
C SER A 83 -8.61 6.40 -1.88
N LYS A 84 -8.84 6.50 -0.57
CA LYS A 84 -9.49 5.46 0.22
C LYS A 84 -10.49 6.07 1.21
N GLY A 85 -11.63 5.41 1.39
CA GLY A 85 -12.63 5.75 2.40
C GLY A 85 -13.03 4.55 3.26
N GLY A 86 -14.00 4.73 4.13
CA GLY A 86 -14.40 3.73 5.11
C GLY A 86 -13.45 3.62 6.31
N MET A 87 -12.42 4.45 6.34
CA MET A 87 -11.55 4.67 7.49
C MET A 87 -11.10 6.13 7.48
N ALA A 88 -11.48 6.89 8.47
CA ALA A 88 -11.21 8.32 8.55
C ALA A 88 -11.00 8.77 9.99
N GLY A 89 -10.59 10.03 10.16
CA GLY A 89 -10.54 10.69 11.46
C GLY A 89 -11.93 11.22 11.82
N VAL A 90 -12.41 10.86 13.01
CA VAL A 90 -13.67 11.36 13.58
C VAL A 90 -13.36 12.04 14.89
N ALA A 91 -13.84 13.29 15.06
CA ALA A 91 -13.72 14.01 16.32
C ALA A 91 -14.65 13.36 17.36
N GLY A 92 -14.09 13.03 18.52
CA GLY A 92 -14.88 12.61 19.68
C GLY A 92 -15.46 13.82 20.44
N ASP A 93 -16.34 13.55 21.42
CA ASP A 93 -16.93 14.57 22.27
C ASP A 93 -15.88 15.36 23.07
N ASP A 94 -14.70 14.77 23.26
CA ASP A 94 -13.53 15.39 23.90
C ASP A 94 -12.68 16.24 22.94
N GLY A 95 -13.11 16.40 21.69
CA GLY A 95 -12.41 17.13 20.64
C GLY A 95 -11.20 16.39 20.06
N VAL A 96 -10.87 15.18 20.54
CA VAL A 96 -9.75 14.39 20.02
C VAL A 96 -10.19 13.63 18.77
N VAL A 97 -9.45 13.81 17.69
CA VAL A 97 -9.70 13.06 16.44
C VAL A 97 -9.15 11.64 16.57
N ARG A 98 -10.00 10.66 16.36
CA ARG A 98 -9.65 9.24 16.41
C ARG A 98 -9.91 8.56 15.08
N ARG A 99 -9.08 7.57 14.75
CA ARG A 99 -9.31 6.69 13.61
C ARG A 99 -10.53 5.81 13.86
N VAL A 100 -11.47 5.82 12.92
CA VAL A 100 -12.67 4.98 12.94
C VAL A 100 -12.79 4.23 11.62
N ILE A 101 -13.12 2.93 11.69
CA ILE A 101 -13.51 2.11 10.54
C ILE A 101 -15.05 2.11 10.51
N ASP A 102 -15.59 2.55 9.38
CA ASP A 102 -17.04 2.60 9.15
C ASP A 102 -17.32 2.36 7.66
N GLY A 103 -17.74 1.13 7.34
CA GLY A 103 -18.09 0.68 5.98
C GLY A 103 -19.50 1.02 5.53
N HIS A 104 -20.29 1.76 6.31
CA HIS A 104 -21.67 2.09 5.95
C HIS A 104 -21.76 2.97 4.69
N PRO A 105 -22.77 2.74 3.82
CA PRO A 105 -22.96 3.48 2.57
C PRO A 105 -22.91 5.01 2.72
N LYS A 106 -23.52 5.54 3.77
CA LYS A 106 -23.55 7.00 4.04
C LYS A 106 -22.15 7.54 4.32
N THR A 107 -21.35 6.82 5.14
CA THR A 107 -19.99 7.22 5.50
C THR A 107 -19.06 7.13 4.30
N LEU A 108 -19.15 6.07 3.50
CA LEU A 108 -18.35 5.92 2.28
C LEU A 108 -18.63 7.06 1.28
N ARG A 109 -19.89 7.43 1.09
CA ARG A 109 -20.27 8.58 0.26
C ARG A 109 -19.64 9.87 0.79
N GLN A 110 -19.83 10.15 2.07
CA GLN A 110 -19.29 11.36 2.69
C GLN A 110 -17.76 11.43 2.57
N ASN A 111 -17.06 10.31 2.86
CA ASN A 111 -15.61 10.25 2.72
C ASN A 111 -15.15 10.53 1.28
N CYS A 112 -15.84 9.97 0.28
CA CYS A 112 -15.51 10.19 -1.13
C CYS A 112 -15.69 11.67 -1.51
N GLU A 113 -16.82 12.28 -1.17
CA GLU A 113 -17.11 13.68 -1.47
C GLU A 113 -16.16 14.64 -0.76
N ASP A 114 -15.77 14.30 0.47
CA ASP A 114 -14.75 15.04 1.22
C ASP A 114 -13.37 14.92 0.56
N SER A 115 -13.01 13.72 0.10
CA SER A 115 -11.74 13.49 -0.62
C SER A 115 -11.69 14.26 -1.94
N LEU A 116 -12.76 14.24 -2.72
CA LEU A 116 -12.86 15.03 -3.96
C LEU A 116 -12.62 16.53 -3.72
N ARG A 117 -13.25 17.08 -2.65
CA ARG A 117 -13.05 18.49 -2.27
C ARG A 117 -11.61 18.79 -1.82
N ARG A 118 -10.99 17.91 -1.01
CA ARG A 118 -9.61 18.08 -0.54
C ARG A 118 -8.58 17.94 -1.65
N LEU A 119 -8.81 17.03 -2.59
CA LEU A 119 -7.95 16.79 -3.76
C LEU A 119 -8.15 17.84 -4.86
N GLY A 120 -9.24 18.63 -4.82
CA GLY A 120 -9.56 19.61 -5.85
C GLY A 120 -9.84 18.97 -7.22
N THR A 121 -10.51 17.80 -7.23
CA THR A 121 -10.87 17.06 -8.45
C THR A 121 -12.33 16.62 -8.41
N GLU A 122 -12.94 16.47 -9.56
CA GLU A 122 -14.31 15.97 -9.69
C GLU A 122 -14.38 14.44 -9.70
N VAL A 123 -13.24 13.76 -9.99
CA VAL A 123 -13.20 12.30 -10.10
C VAL A 123 -11.92 11.73 -9.52
N ILE A 124 -12.03 10.65 -8.74
CA ILE A 124 -10.92 9.79 -8.30
C ILE A 124 -10.87 8.58 -9.22
N ASP A 125 -9.68 8.24 -9.73
CA ASP A 125 -9.55 7.15 -10.71
C ASP A 125 -9.77 5.78 -10.07
N LEU A 126 -9.21 5.55 -8.85
CA LEU A 126 -9.42 4.33 -8.10
C LEU A 126 -9.71 4.66 -6.64
N TYR A 127 -10.86 4.25 -6.16
CA TYR A 127 -11.29 4.47 -4.79
C TYR A 127 -11.36 3.14 -4.04
N TYR A 128 -10.62 3.06 -2.92
CA TYR A 128 -10.56 1.84 -2.12
C TYR A 128 -11.50 1.90 -0.91
N LEU A 129 -12.12 0.76 -0.57
CA LEU A 129 -12.52 0.48 0.78
C LEU A 129 -11.26 0.22 1.62
N HIS A 130 -10.88 1.17 2.49
CA HIS A 130 -9.59 1.19 3.19
C HIS A 130 -9.42 0.02 4.16
N ARG A 131 -10.52 -0.34 4.85
CA ARG A 131 -10.67 -1.57 5.66
C ARG A 131 -12.12 -2.02 5.57
N TRP A 132 -12.32 -3.31 5.55
CA TRP A 132 -13.65 -3.86 5.70
C TRP A 132 -14.11 -3.72 7.15
N ASP A 133 -15.34 -3.24 7.32
CA ASP A 133 -16.03 -3.19 8.60
C ASP A 133 -16.88 -4.46 8.74
N PRO A 134 -16.54 -5.41 9.66
CA PRO A 134 -17.27 -6.67 9.77
C PRO A 134 -18.72 -6.49 10.25
N ARG A 135 -19.10 -5.30 10.72
CA ARG A 135 -20.49 -4.96 11.08
C ARG A 135 -21.37 -4.67 9.86
N VAL A 136 -20.75 -4.46 8.69
CA VAL A 136 -21.43 -4.15 7.43
C VAL A 136 -21.09 -5.24 6.43
N PRO A 137 -22.09 -5.93 5.82
CA PRO A 137 -21.82 -6.84 4.72
C PRO A 137 -20.97 -6.17 3.64
N ILE A 138 -19.95 -6.87 3.14
CA ILE A 138 -19.02 -6.27 2.17
C ILE A 138 -19.75 -5.83 0.90
N GLU A 139 -20.82 -6.54 0.55
CA GLU A 139 -21.69 -6.25 -0.59
C GLU A 139 -22.37 -4.86 -0.47
N GLU A 140 -22.76 -4.47 0.76
CA GLU A 140 -23.36 -3.15 1.00
C GLU A 140 -22.36 -2.02 0.78
N SER A 141 -21.13 -2.20 1.29
CA SER A 141 -20.02 -1.25 1.10
C SER A 141 -19.65 -1.12 -0.37
N VAL A 142 -19.50 -2.27 -1.07
CA VAL A 142 -19.18 -2.32 -2.51
C VAL A 142 -20.31 -1.73 -3.35
N GLY A 143 -21.58 -2.05 -3.04
CA GLY A 143 -22.74 -1.47 -3.70
C GLY A 143 -22.82 0.06 -3.53
N ALA A 144 -22.39 0.60 -2.38
CA ALA A 144 -22.27 2.05 -2.19
C ALA A 144 -21.18 2.66 -3.08
N MET A 145 -20.03 2.01 -3.20
CA MET A 145 -18.94 2.45 -4.08
C MET A 145 -19.34 2.33 -5.57
N ALA A 146 -20.08 1.29 -5.94
CA ALA A 146 -20.65 1.16 -7.29
C ALA A 146 -21.54 2.34 -7.67
N ARG A 147 -22.41 2.81 -6.75
CA ARG A 147 -23.21 4.01 -6.96
C ARG A 147 -22.37 5.28 -7.13
N LEU A 148 -21.25 5.43 -6.41
CA LEU A 148 -20.33 6.55 -6.62
C LEU A 148 -19.68 6.52 -8.02
N LYS A 149 -19.44 5.32 -8.54
CA LYS A 149 -18.95 5.13 -9.92
C LYS A 149 -20.03 5.51 -10.96
N ASP A 150 -21.27 5.07 -10.76
CA ASP A 150 -22.40 5.42 -11.64
C ASP A 150 -22.65 6.93 -11.67
N GLU A 151 -22.39 7.61 -10.54
CA GLU A 151 -22.46 9.07 -10.42
C GLU A 151 -21.22 9.79 -11.01
N GLY A 152 -20.23 9.06 -11.51
CA GLY A 152 -19.00 9.61 -12.09
C GLY A 152 -17.99 10.18 -11.08
N LYS A 153 -18.19 9.97 -9.77
CA LYS A 153 -17.28 10.44 -8.72
C LYS A 153 -16.01 9.62 -8.62
N ILE A 154 -16.08 8.33 -8.98
CA ILE A 154 -14.93 7.42 -9.06
C ILE A 154 -14.99 6.66 -10.37
N ARG A 155 -13.82 6.22 -10.89
CA ARG A 155 -13.77 5.42 -12.13
C ARG A 155 -13.75 3.93 -11.86
N ALA A 156 -13.08 3.52 -10.77
CA ALA A 156 -12.88 2.12 -10.43
C ALA A 156 -12.92 1.90 -8.91
N LEU A 157 -13.26 0.66 -8.53
CA LEU A 157 -13.34 0.21 -7.15
C LEU A 157 -12.13 -0.64 -6.78
N GLY A 158 -11.59 -0.41 -5.58
CA GLY A 158 -10.57 -1.24 -4.97
C GLY A 158 -10.93 -1.66 -3.56
N LEU A 159 -10.25 -2.67 -3.05
CA LEU A 159 -10.32 -3.11 -1.66
C LEU A 159 -8.92 -3.07 -1.04
N SER A 160 -8.84 -2.99 0.29
CA SER A 160 -7.56 -3.02 1.01
C SER A 160 -7.64 -3.95 2.21
N GLU A 161 -6.61 -4.83 2.35
CA GLU A 161 -6.45 -5.78 3.45
C GLU A 161 -7.66 -6.73 3.63
N VAL A 162 -8.20 -7.22 2.53
CA VAL A 162 -9.35 -8.13 2.46
C VAL A 162 -8.86 -9.51 2.03
N GLY A 163 -9.34 -10.57 2.69
CA GLY A 163 -9.05 -11.96 2.38
C GLY A 163 -9.82 -12.50 1.19
N VAL A 164 -9.49 -13.72 0.74
CA VAL A 164 -10.00 -14.34 -0.48
C VAL A 164 -11.53 -14.40 -0.52
N ASP A 165 -12.16 -14.83 0.59
CA ASP A 165 -13.61 -15.03 0.62
C ASP A 165 -14.37 -13.72 0.39
N ASN A 166 -13.98 -12.68 1.13
CA ASN A 166 -14.59 -11.36 0.98
C ASN A 166 -14.22 -10.69 -0.35
N LEU A 167 -13.00 -10.91 -0.87
CA LEU A 167 -12.63 -10.45 -2.20
C LEU A 167 -13.54 -11.04 -3.28
N ARG A 168 -13.81 -12.35 -3.22
CA ARG A 168 -14.69 -13.04 -4.17
C ARG A 168 -16.15 -12.58 -4.02
N ARG A 169 -16.64 -12.37 -2.80
CA ARG A 169 -17.99 -11.84 -2.53
C ARG A 169 -18.14 -10.44 -3.11
N ALA A 170 -17.19 -9.56 -2.81
CA ALA A 170 -17.15 -8.19 -3.32
C ALA A 170 -17.10 -8.14 -4.86
N HIS A 171 -16.26 -8.99 -5.47
CA HIS A 171 -16.09 -9.01 -6.92
C HIS A 171 -17.34 -9.53 -7.66
N ARG A 172 -18.13 -10.40 -7.01
CA ARG A 172 -19.45 -10.84 -7.56
C ARG A 172 -20.50 -9.72 -7.49
N GLU A 173 -20.44 -8.88 -6.44
CA GLU A 173 -21.35 -7.73 -6.31
C GLU A 173 -21.02 -6.66 -7.35
N HIS A 174 -19.76 -6.28 -7.48
CA HIS A 174 -19.28 -5.35 -8.50
C HIS A 174 -17.83 -5.62 -8.84
N CYS A 175 -17.43 -5.41 -10.10
CA CYS A 175 -16.06 -5.59 -10.55
C CYS A 175 -15.06 -4.80 -9.69
N ILE A 176 -14.21 -5.51 -8.95
CA ILE A 176 -13.09 -4.95 -8.21
C ILE A 176 -11.88 -4.88 -9.15
N THR A 177 -11.28 -3.71 -9.24
CA THR A 177 -10.14 -3.44 -10.14
C THR A 177 -8.80 -3.75 -9.47
N ALA A 178 -8.69 -3.48 -8.16
CA ALA A 178 -7.45 -3.69 -7.42
C ALA A 178 -7.70 -4.15 -5.98
N LEU A 179 -6.80 -4.99 -5.46
CA LEU A 179 -6.64 -5.28 -4.04
C LEU A 179 -5.30 -4.71 -3.58
N GLN A 180 -5.33 -3.82 -2.57
CA GLN A 180 -4.13 -3.27 -1.96
C GLN A 180 -3.88 -3.93 -0.60
N SER A 181 -2.79 -4.72 -0.47
CA SER A 181 -2.41 -5.38 0.79
C SER A 181 -0.90 -5.39 0.97
N GLU A 182 -0.45 -5.59 2.21
CA GLU A 182 0.97 -5.65 2.52
C GLU A 182 1.62 -6.88 1.87
N TYR A 183 2.68 -6.64 1.10
CA TYR A 183 3.46 -7.72 0.49
C TYR A 183 4.91 -7.32 0.29
N SER A 184 5.81 -8.16 0.76
CA SER A 184 7.25 -7.98 0.67
C SER A 184 7.95 -9.29 1.05
N LEU A 185 9.28 -9.37 0.90
CA LEU A 185 10.09 -10.44 1.50
C LEU A 185 9.81 -10.65 3.00
N TRP A 186 9.39 -9.61 3.72
CA TRP A 186 9.14 -9.65 5.17
C TRP A 186 7.66 -9.86 5.54
N SER A 187 6.74 -9.90 4.57
CA SER A 187 5.28 -10.09 4.78
C SER A 187 4.71 -10.87 3.61
N ARG A 188 4.58 -12.20 3.77
CA ARG A 188 4.24 -13.13 2.68
C ARG A 188 2.82 -13.71 2.79
N ASN A 189 1.98 -13.17 3.69
CA ASN A 189 0.61 -13.64 3.90
C ASN A 189 -0.25 -13.69 2.63
N ALA A 190 0.01 -12.81 1.67
CA ALA A 190 -0.68 -12.76 0.39
C ALA A 190 -0.54 -14.06 -0.45
N GLU A 191 0.54 -14.81 -0.23
CA GLU A 191 0.80 -16.09 -0.91
C GLU A 191 -0.14 -17.22 -0.43
N LEU A 192 -0.80 -17.03 0.71
CA LEU A 192 -1.77 -17.99 1.24
C LEU A 192 -3.09 -18.03 0.43
N GLY A 193 -3.29 -17.07 -0.50
CA GLY A 193 -4.46 -17.12 -1.37
C GLY A 193 -4.76 -15.86 -2.16
N THR A 194 -4.58 -14.67 -1.60
CA THR A 194 -5.02 -13.42 -2.26
C THR A 194 -4.28 -13.12 -3.55
N LEU A 195 -2.98 -13.45 -3.68
CA LEU A 195 -2.27 -13.29 -4.95
C LEU A 195 -2.88 -14.15 -6.05
N ALA A 196 -3.11 -15.44 -5.77
CA ALA A 196 -3.70 -16.36 -6.73
C ALA A 196 -5.13 -15.96 -7.10
N ALA A 197 -5.94 -15.53 -6.12
CA ALA A 197 -7.29 -15.05 -6.36
C ALA A 197 -7.31 -13.78 -7.22
N CYS A 198 -6.40 -12.85 -7.01
CA CYS A 198 -6.28 -11.64 -7.85
C CYS A 198 -5.91 -12.01 -9.28
N GLN A 199 -4.97 -12.91 -9.48
CA GLN A 199 -4.58 -13.38 -10.81
C GLN A 199 -5.75 -14.05 -11.55
N GLU A 200 -6.48 -14.96 -10.85
CA GLU A 200 -7.64 -15.65 -11.40
C GLU A 200 -8.77 -14.69 -11.83
N LEU A 201 -9.04 -13.68 -11.00
CA LEU A 201 -10.12 -12.72 -11.20
C LEU A 201 -9.72 -11.54 -12.11
N GLY A 202 -8.46 -11.46 -12.54
CA GLY A 202 -7.95 -10.34 -13.31
C GLY A 202 -7.88 -9.03 -12.51
N ILE A 203 -7.68 -9.11 -11.21
CA ILE A 203 -7.56 -7.99 -10.27
C ILE A 203 -6.08 -7.62 -10.11
N ALA A 204 -5.74 -6.34 -10.20
CA ALA A 204 -4.39 -5.88 -9.89
C ALA A 204 -4.11 -6.02 -8.39
N TYR A 205 -2.93 -6.55 -8.03
CA TYR A 205 -2.47 -6.60 -6.66
C TYR A 205 -1.50 -5.46 -6.38
N VAL A 206 -1.87 -4.56 -5.47
CA VAL A 206 -1.05 -3.39 -5.10
C VAL A 206 -0.35 -3.69 -3.77
N ALA A 207 0.95 -4.00 -3.85
CA ALA A 207 1.79 -4.38 -2.73
C ALA A 207 2.25 -3.14 -1.97
N PHE A 208 1.57 -2.77 -0.88
CA PHE A 208 2.08 -1.69 -0.03
C PHE A 208 3.18 -2.18 0.93
N SER A 209 4.02 -1.27 1.38
CA SER A 209 5.22 -1.55 2.19
C SER A 209 6.15 -2.62 1.57
N PRO A 210 6.48 -2.56 0.26
CA PRO A 210 7.34 -3.54 -0.39
C PRO A 210 8.75 -3.59 0.22
N LEU A 211 9.15 -2.52 0.91
CA LEU A 211 10.42 -2.39 1.64
C LEU A 211 10.34 -2.78 3.12
N GLY A 212 9.25 -3.46 3.55
CA GLY A 212 9.08 -3.87 4.95
C GLY A 212 9.15 -2.70 5.93
N ARG A 213 8.57 -1.55 5.59
CA ARG A 213 8.59 -0.33 6.42
C ARG A 213 10.01 0.15 6.75
N ALA A 214 10.89 0.17 5.74
CA ALA A 214 12.31 0.46 5.76
C ALA A 214 13.23 -0.64 6.35
N PHE A 215 12.70 -1.77 6.83
CA PHE A 215 13.54 -2.89 7.27
C PHE A 215 14.41 -3.40 6.12
N LEU A 216 13.83 -3.70 4.96
CA LEU A 216 14.51 -4.28 3.80
C LEU A 216 15.49 -3.32 3.10
N THR A 217 15.51 -2.05 3.46
CA THR A 217 16.56 -1.12 2.99
C THR A 217 17.86 -1.24 3.76
N GLY A 218 17.79 -1.82 4.97
CA GLY A 218 18.91 -1.85 5.92
C GLY A 218 19.26 -0.47 6.50
N GLY A 219 18.43 0.55 6.30
CA GLY A 219 18.65 1.90 6.82
C GLY A 219 18.33 2.04 8.32
N LEU A 220 17.34 1.31 8.83
CA LEU A 220 17.01 1.29 10.24
C LEU A 220 17.83 0.19 10.94
N GLN A 221 18.82 0.59 11.72
CA GLN A 221 19.69 -0.35 12.46
C GLN A 221 19.30 -0.48 13.94
N ASP A 222 18.66 0.54 14.51
CA ASP A 222 18.26 0.57 15.91
C ASP A 222 16.83 1.15 16.03
N VAL A 223 15.93 0.33 16.55
CA VAL A 223 14.52 0.73 16.73
C VAL A 223 14.31 1.77 17.82
N ASP A 224 15.27 1.96 18.73
CA ASP A 224 15.21 2.98 19.76
C ASP A 224 15.39 4.40 19.20
N THR A 225 15.83 4.52 17.95
CA THR A 225 15.96 5.78 17.23
C THR A 225 14.64 6.24 16.60
N LEU A 226 13.58 5.40 16.65
CA LEU A 226 12.28 5.76 16.13
C LEU A 226 11.66 6.93 16.90
N ALA A 227 11.15 7.91 16.17
CA ALA A 227 10.52 9.08 16.77
C ALA A 227 9.23 8.71 17.54
N PRO A 228 8.87 9.47 18.57
CA PRO A 228 7.57 9.33 19.22
C PRO A 228 6.43 9.45 18.21
N GLY A 229 5.46 8.51 18.26
CA GLY A 229 4.34 8.47 17.34
C GLY A 229 4.60 7.77 16.01
N ASP A 230 5.83 7.28 15.78
CA ASP A 230 6.10 6.40 14.64
C ASP A 230 5.33 5.08 14.80
N ILE A 231 4.58 4.70 13.78
CA ILE A 231 3.69 3.52 13.84
C ILE A 231 4.45 2.22 14.11
N ARG A 232 5.74 2.15 13.75
CA ARG A 232 6.58 0.97 13.95
C ARG A 232 6.81 0.66 15.43
N THR A 233 6.76 1.66 16.30
CA THR A 233 6.95 1.49 17.76
C THR A 233 5.92 0.56 18.40
N THR A 234 4.76 0.39 17.75
CA THR A 234 3.67 -0.49 18.24
C THR A 234 3.61 -1.85 17.54
N MET A 235 4.50 -2.09 16.57
CA MET A 235 4.48 -3.31 15.76
C MET A 235 5.42 -4.38 16.35
N PRO A 236 4.93 -5.62 16.58
CA PRO A 236 5.73 -6.68 17.21
C PRO A 236 7.07 -6.99 16.53
N ARG A 237 7.13 -6.88 15.19
CA ARG A 237 8.38 -7.09 14.42
C ARG A 237 9.46 -6.04 14.70
N PHE A 238 9.07 -4.87 15.20
CA PHE A 238 9.94 -3.77 15.58
C PHE A 238 10.24 -3.74 17.09
N ALA A 239 9.73 -4.71 17.87
CA ALA A 239 10.19 -4.88 19.24
C ALA A 239 11.69 -5.21 19.23
N ARG A 240 12.48 -4.63 20.15
CA ARG A 240 13.94 -4.66 20.16
C ARG A 240 14.53 -6.06 19.91
N GLU A 241 14.06 -7.06 20.64
CA GLU A 241 14.56 -8.44 20.51
C GLU A 241 14.18 -9.08 19.17
N ALA A 242 12.94 -8.89 18.72
CA ALA A 242 12.49 -9.40 17.43
C ALA A 242 13.24 -8.73 16.29
N TYR A 243 13.40 -7.41 16.36
CA TYR A 243 14.09 -6.65 15.33
C TYR A 243 15.56 -7.04 15.21
N ALA A 244 16.27 -7.17 16.35
CA ALA A 244 17.67 -7.60 16.37
C ALA A 244 17.87 -8.99 15.73
N ARG A 245 16.93 -9.92 15.93
CA ARG A 245 16.94 -11.23 15.27
C ARG A 245 16.69 -11.11 13.77
N ASN A 246 15.69 -10.32 13.38
CA ASN A 246 15.36 -10.09 11.97
C ASN A 246 16.52 -9.40 11.22
N LEU A 247 17.26 -8.49 11.83
CA LEU A 247 18.43 -7.82 11.21
C LEU A 247 19.48 -8.82 10.70
N GLN A 248 19.59 -10.02 11.30
CA GLN A 248 20.51 -11.05 10.83
C GLN A 248 20.16 -11.55 9.41
N LEU A 249 18.90 -11.44 8.99
CA LEU A 249 18.48 -11.79 7.63
C LEU A 249 19.07 -10.83 6.58
N LEU A 250 19.37 -9.59 6.96
CA LEU A 250 19.95 -8.63 6.03
C LEU A 250 21.43 -8.90 5.71
N VAL A 251 22.14 -9.69 6.51
CA VAL A 251 23.55 -10.02 6.24
C VAL A 251 23.68 -10.83 4.95
N PRO A 252 23.03 -12.01 4.81
CA PRO A 252 23.06 -12.75 3.55
C PRO A 252 22.31 -12.01 2.42
N MET A 253 21.26 -11.23 2.71
CA MET A 253 20.59 -10.44 1.69
C MET A 253 21.52 -9.42 1.02
N ARG A 254 22.46 -8.82 1.75
CA ARG A 254 23.48 -7.91 1.19
C ARG A 254 24.39 -8.61 0.18
N ALA A 255 24.80 -9.85 0.46
CA ALA A 255 25.60 -10.63 -0.49
C ALA A 255 24.81 -10.91 -1.77
N ILE A 256 23.54 -11.31 -1.64
CA ILE A 256 22.65 -11.54 -2.81
C ILE A 256 22.47 -10.24 -3.62
N ALA A 257 22.26 -9.10 -2.96
CA ALA A 257 22.12 -7.81 -3.64
C ALA A 257 23.40 -7.42 -4.39
N GLN A 258 24.56 -7.65 -3.77
CA GLN A 258 25.87 -7.39 -4.39
C GLN A 258 26.09 -8.26 -5.64
N GLU A 259 25.75 -9.55 -5.58
CA GLU A 259 25.83 -10.47 -6.73
C GLU A 259 24.85 -10.07 -7.83
N ALA A 260 23.66 -9.57 -7.49
CA ALA A 260 22.68 -9.06 -8.42
C ALA A 260 23.02 -7.65 -8.97
N GLY A 261 24.04 -6.98 -8.43
CA GLY A 261 24.49 -5.64 -8.84
C GLY A 261 23.48 -4.53 -8.48
N CYS A 262 22.75 -4.68 -7.37
CA CYS A 262 21.72 -3.73 -6.95
C CYS A 262 21.77 -3.45 -5.44
N THR A 263 20.99 -2.46 -5.00
CA THR A 263 20.80 -2.16 -3.59
C THR A 263 19.81 -3.12 -2.93
N LEU A 264 19.72 -3.09 -1.60
CA LEU A 264 18.73 -3.87 -0.85
C LEU A 264 17.30 -3.45 -1.19
N ALA A 265 17.05 -2.15 -1.35
CA ALA A 265 15.73 -1.62 -1.70
C ALA A 265 15.33 -2.03 -3.12
N GLU A 266 16.24 -1.88 -4.08
CA GLU A 266 16.03 -2.32 -5.46
C GLU A 266 15.75 -3.82 -5.54
N LEU A 267 16.52 -4.65 -4.81
CA LEU A 267 16.32 -6.10 -4.74
C LEU A 267 14.95 -6.47 -4.17
N ALA A 268 14.52 -5.81 -3.10
CA ALA A 268 13.22 -6.06 -2.46
C ALA A 268 12.05 -5.71 -3.39
N ILE A 269 12.11 -4.58 -4.09
CA ILE A 269 11.07 -4.18 -5.06
C ILE A 269 11.06 -5.15 -6.26
N ALA A 270 12.24 -5.46 -6.82
CA ALA A 270 12.36 -6.41 -7.92
C ALA A 270 11.77 -7.77 -7.55
N TRP A 271 12.06 -8.28 -6.34
CA TRP A 271 11.48 -9.54 -5.88
C TRP A 271 9.95 -9.51 -5.85
N VAL A 272 9.33 -8.46 -5.31
CA VAL A 272 7.87 -8.28 -5.28
C VAL A 272 7.28 -8.34 -6.69
N LEU A 273 7.89 -7.64 -7.65
CA LEU A 273 7.41 -7.56 -9.02
C LEU A 273 7.60 -8.86 -9.82
N HIS A 274 8.56 -9.71 -9.43
CA HIS A 274 8.75 -11.03 -10.04
C HIS A 274 7.71 -12.06 -9.61
N GLN A 275 6.93 -11.80 -8.56
CA GLN A 275 5.89 -12.72 -8.09
C GLN A 275 4.65 -12.76 -9.00
N GLY A 276 4.49 -11.81 -9.93
CA GLY A 276 3.40 -11.84 -10.91
C GLY A 276 3.30 -10.54 -11.72
N GLU A 277 2.83 -10.66 -12.96
CA GLU A 277 2.63 -9.49 -13.83
C GLU A 277 1.48 -8.59 -13.37
N HIS A 278 0.54 -9.12 -12.59
CA HIS A 278 -0.57 -8.38 -12.01
C HIS A 278 -0.21 -7.60 -10.75
N ILE A 279 1.06 -7.65 -10.30
CA ILE A 279 1.53 -7.02 -9.07
C ILE A 279 2.16 -5.66 -9.38
N ILE A 280 1.81 -4.67 -8.55
CA ILE A 280 2.33 -3.31 -8.56
C ILE A 280 2.94 -3.04 -7.19
N ALA A 281 4.20 -2.60 -7.16
CA ALA A 281 4.84 -2.18 -5.92
C ALA A 281 4.44 -0.75 -5.56
N LEU A 282 4.07 -0.54 -4.29
CA LEU A 282 3.68 0.76 -3.75
C LEU A 282 4.63 1.18 -2.61
N PRO A 283 5.88 1.54 -2.91
CA PRO A 283 6.76 2.15 -1.92
C PRO A 283 6.29 3.57 -1.57
N GLY A 284 6.64 4.02 -0.37
CA GLY A 284 6.47 5.39 0.07
C GLY A 284 7.79 5.95 0.57
N THR A 285 8.13 7.16 0.14
CA THR A 285 9.37 7.83 0.54
C THR A 285 9.14 9.32 0.77
N THR A 286 10.10 9.98 1.42
CA THR A 286 10.19 11.44 1.55
C THR A 286 11.46 11.99 0.88
N SER A 287 12.26 11.11 0.23
CA SER A 287 13.54 11.43 -0.40
C SER A 287 13.49 11.21 -1.91
N VAL A 288 13.89 12.19 -2.68
CA VAL A 288 14.00 12.09 -4.16
C VAL A 288 15.04 11.03 -4.56
N ALA A 289 16.12 10.87 -3.79
CA ALA A 289 17.11 9.83 -4.06
C ALA A 289 16.52 8.43 -3.89
N HIS A 290 15.75 8.20 -2.82
CA HIS A 290 15.07 6.93 -2.60
C HIS A 290 13.95 6.69 -3.62
N LEU A 291 13.25 7.74 -4.08
CA LEU A 291 12.29 7.60 -5.18
C LEU A 291 12.95 7.01 -6.43
N HIS A 292 14.09 7.56 -6.84
CA HIS A 292 14.82 7.04 -8.00
C HIS A 292 15.35 5.62 -7.78
N GLU A 293 15.77 5.28 -6.56
CA GLU A 293 16.19 3.94 -6.18
C GLU A 293 14.99 2.95 -6.29
N ASP A 294 13.83 3.32 -5.74
CA ASP A 294 12.61 2.52 -5.81
C ASP A 294 12.18 2.26 -7.27
N LEU A 295 12.25 3.29 -8.13
CA LEU A 295 11.91 3.16 -9.55
C LEU A 295 12.89 2.24 -10.30
N ARG A 296 14.20 2.32 -10.00
CA ARG A 296 15.19 1.40 -10.60
C ARG A 296 14.92 -0.05 -10.19
N GLY A 297 14.45 -0.31 -8.95
CA GLY A 297 14.02 -1.64 -8.53
C GLY A 297 12.96 -2.25 -9.45
N GLY A 298 12.12 -1.41 -10.05
CA GLY A 298 11.12 -1.83 -11.04
C GLY A 298 11.68 -2.36 -12.36
N THR A 299 12.94 -2.09 -12.67
CA THR A 299 13.59 -2.47 -13.95
C THR A 299 14.57 -3.64 -13.81
N ILE A 300 14.81 -4.13 -12.60
CA ILE A 300 15.79 -5.17 -12.33
C ILE A 300 15.21 -6.55 -12.65
N ALA A 301 15.89 -7.29 -13.51
CA ALA A 301 15.58 -8.69 -13.78
C ALA A 301 16.37 -9.60 -12.83
N LEU A 302 15.65 -10.37 -12.00
CA LEU A 302 16.23 -11.37 -11.11
C LEU A 302 16.18 -12.75 -11.77
N ASN A 303 17.27 -13.50 -11.67
CA ASN A 303 17.30 -14.88 -12.14
C ASN A 303 16.65 -15.84 -11.13
N ALA A 304 16.32 -17.05 -11.55
CA ALA A 304 15.66 -18.06 -10.73
C ALA A 304 16.47 -18.44 -9.46
N GLN A 305 17.81 -18.43 -9.54
CA GLN A 305 18.67 -18.74 -8.39
C GLN A 305 18.57 -17.65 -7.33
N THR A 306 18.60 -16.39 -7.70
CA THR A 306 18.43 -15.23 -6.81
C THR A 306 17.05 -15.25 -6.14
N LEU A 307 15.99 -15.52 -6.91
CA LEU A 307 14.63 -15.63 -6.37
C LEU A 307 14.53 -16.75 -5.34
N ALA A 308 15.03 -17.95 -5.67
CA ALA A 308 15.02 -19.09 -4.75
C ALA A 308 15.84 -18.85 -3.48
N ALA A 309 16.98 -18.15 -3.58
CA ALA A 309 17.79 -17.79 -2.43
C ALA A 309 17.07 -16.81 -1.48
N LEU A 310 16.38 -15.82 -2.04
CA LEU A 310 15.57 -14.87 -1.28
C LEU A 310 14.35 -15.55 -0.63
N ASP A 311 13.68 -16.46 -1.34
CA ASP A 311 12.54 -17.22 -0.82
C ASP A 311 12.95 -18.12 0.36
N ALA A 312 14.11 -18.78 0.29
CA ALA A 312 14.64 -19.59 1.36
C ALA A 312 15.08 -18.75 2.58
N LEU A 313 15.71 -17.60 2.31
CA LEU A 313 16.18 -16.68 3.35
C LEU A 313 15.04 -16.05 4.15
N PHE A 314 14.00 -15.60 3.47
CA PHE A 314 12.82 -14.96 4.04
C PHE A 314 11.61 -15.90 4.10
N SER A 315 11.84 -17.19 4.45
CA SER A 315 10.71 -18.07 4.72
C SER A 315 9.86 -17.49 5.85
N PRO A 316 8.52 -17.65 5.82
CA PRO A 316 7.66 -17.07 6.85
C PRO A 316 8.05 -17.43 8.29
N GLU A 317 8.60 -18.63 8.49
CA GLU A 317 9.05 -19.14 9.79
C GLU A 317 10.38 -18.50 10.27
N ALA A 318 11.17 -17.94 9.37
CA ALA A 318 12.42 -17.25 9.72
C ALA A 318 12.15 -15.85 10.32
N ILE A 319 10.96 -15.31 10.14
CA ILE A 319 10.61 -13.95 10.54
C ILE A 319 10.05 -13.94 11.96
N VAL A 320 10.62 -13.10 12.81
CA VAL A 320 10.23 -13.00 14.22
C VAL A 320 9.26 -11.84 14.44
N GLY A 321 8.14 -12.15 15.08
CA GLY A 321 7.09 -11.20 15.44
C GLY A 321 5.98 -11.07 14.40
N ASN A 322 4.78 -10.83 14.90
CA ASN A 322 3.60 -10.62 14.06
C ASN A 322 3.63 -9.28 13.34
N ARG A 323 2.92 -9.18 12.24
CA ARG A 323 2.82 -7.99 11.39
C ARG A 323 2.21 -6.80 12.14
N TYR A 324 1.15 -7.03 12.88
CA TYR A 324 0.46 -6.04 13.72
C TYR A 324 0.30 -6.51 15.16
N ALA A 325 0.15 -5.56 16.08
CA ALA A 325 -0.34 -5.82 17.41
C ALA A 325 -1.78 -6.37 17.36
N PRO A 326 -2.28 -7.06 18.42
CA PRO A 326 -3.59 -7.75 18.39
C PRO A 326 -4.76 -6.87 17.94
N GLN A 327 -4.77 -5.57 18.27
CA GLN A 327 -5.82 -4.66 17.82
C GLN A 327 -5.74 -4.44 16.31
N GLY A 328 -4.58 -4.10 15.77
CA GLY A 328 -4.40 -3.89 14.32
C GLY A 328 -4.66 -5.17 13.52
N GLN A 329 -4.35 -6.33 14.12
CA GLN A 329 -4.60 -7.63 13.49
C GLN A 329 -6.11 -7.94 13.35
N ARG A 330 -6.96 -7.40 14.22
CA ARG A 330 -8.43 -7.51 14.11
C ARG A 330 -9.03 -6.57 13.06
N GLU A 331 -8.28 -5.58 12.61
CA GLU A 331 -8.73 -4.59 11.62
C GLU A 331 -8.41 -5.00 10.17
N VAL A 332 -7.79 -6.17 9.98
CA VAL A 332 -7.46 -6.74 8.67
C VAL A 332 -8.09 -8.11 8.52
N ASP A 333 -8.53 -8.42 7.32
CA ASP A 333 -9.20 -9.69 6.98
C ASP A 333 -8.27 -10.64 6.18
N THR A 334 -7.00 -10.26 6.05
CA THR A 334 -6.00 -11.04 5.30
C THR A 334 -5.71 -12.38 5.96
N GLU A 335 -5.34 -13.35 5.15
CA GLU A 335 -4.95 -14.70 5.59
C GLU A 335 -3.80 -14.63 6.60
N LYS A 336 -3.75 -15.64 7.49
CA LYS A 336 -2.75 -15.75 8.54
C LYS A 336 -2.09 -17.12 8.49
N TYR A 337 -0.78 -17.15 8.71
CA TYR A 337 -0.09 -18.39 8.98
C TYR A 337 -0.57 -19.01 10.30
N VAL A 338 -0.46 -20.32 10.45
CA VAL A 338 -0.90 -21.03 11.67
C VAL A 338 -0.20 -20.48 12.92
N PHE A 339 1.08 -20.13 12.81
CA PHE A 339 1.87 -19.56 13.92
C PHE A 339 1.51 -18.10 14.28
N GLU A 340 0.75 -17.40 13.42
CA GLU A 340 0.23 -16.05 13.71
C GLU A 340 -1.14 -16.06 14.41
N GLN A 341 -1.73 -17.24 14.58
CA GLN A 341 -3.08 -17.42 15.16
C GLN A 341 -3.03 -17.60 16.68
N CYS A 342 -1.84 -17.69 17.28
CA CYS A 342 -1.63 -17.91 18.70
C CYS A 342 -1.56 -16.62 19.51
#